data_9b2308d7798f0d8371fb6130da729256
#
_entry.id   9b2308d7798f0d8371fb6130da729256
#
_cell.length_a   1.000
_cell.length_b   1.000
_cell.length_c   1.000
_cell.angle_alpha   90.00
_cell.angle_beta   90.00
_cell.angle_gamma   90.00
#
_symmetry.space_group_name_H-M   'P 1'
#
loop_
_entity.id
_entity.type
_entity.pdbx_description
1 polymer ?
#
loop_
_entity_poly.entity_id
_entity_poly.type
_entity_poly.pdbx_seq_one_letter_code
_entity_poly.pdbx_strand_id
1 'polypeptide(L)'
;MIDAARLRELAADLTSRAIQLVRGKNGQAPIVPAGNVVGHALMIVIAIMTFLACLTIGAVSLVQSTAATWQSQISTEATIQIRPVEGQDMEALLVQAGKLAQGFSGVKSTRVIDRAATARLLEPWLGTGLNIDDLPVPRLVVVTLDEASPPDFALLRSELVKNIPGASFDDHRTWVDRLVSMARSTVLIGMTVLGLVIAATVLTVIFATRGAMAGNGHIIEVLHFIGAEQKFVARQFERHFFWTALKGALCGGALAILIFLLIGWWSSRNLATPEADQATALFGNFSIGSGGYTGVVLIILAVSVLTMITTRMTVIAHLRQVDGRAGDSHDT
;
A
#
# COMPACT_ATOMS: atom_id res chain seq x y z
N MET A 1 -14.70 -24.78 32.38
CA MET A 1 -13.27 -25.07 32.12
C MET A 1 -13.23 -26.07 30.98
N ILE A 2 -12.91 -25.61 29.78
CA ILE A 2 -12.77 -26.49 28.59
C ILE A 2 -11.39 -27.12 28.72
N ASP A 3 -11.36 -28.45 28.76
CA ASP A 3 -10.18 -29.26 29.03
C ASP A 3 -9.13 -29.08 27.92
N ALA A 4 -7.92 -28.65 28.27
CA ALA A 4 -6.81 -28.39 27.32
C ALA A 4 -6.43 -29.66 26.52
N ALA A 5 -6.76 -30.85 27.01
CA ALA A 5 -6.61 -32.11 26.31
C ALA A 5 -7.56 -32.23 25.12
N ARG A 6 -8.82 -31.84 25.27
CA ARG A 6 -9.82 -31.84 24.18
C ARG A 6 -9.48 -30.86 23.06
N LEU A 7 -8.88 -29.68 23.37
CA LEU A 7 -8.45 -28.74 22.37
C LEU A 7 -7.25 -29.27 21.56
N ARG A 8 -6.35 -30.01 22.18
CA ARG A 8 -5.22 -30.66 21.48
C ARG A 8 -5.68 -31.80 20.58
N GLU A 9 -6.66 -32.61 21.01
CA GLU A 9 -7.24 -33.65 20.15
C GLU A 9 -8.00 -33.08 18.97
N LEU A 10 -8.80 -32.03 19.16
CA LEU A 10 -9.48 -31.33 18.05
C LEU A 10 -8.49 -30.71 17.08
N ALA A 11 -7.42 -30.08 17.57
CA ALA A 11 -6.38 -29.53 16.71
C ALA A 11 -5.64 -30.61 15.92
N ALA A 12 -5.34 -31.77 16.55
CA ALA A 12 -4.72 -32.92 15.89
C ALA A 12 -5.66 -33.57 14.85
N ASP A 13 -6.96 -33.65 15.11
CA ASP A 13 -7.95 -34.18 14.16
C ASP A 13 -8.16 -33.23 12.97
N LEU A 14 -8.22 -31.91 13.21
CA LEU A 14 -8.30 -30.92 12.15
C LEU A 14 -7.03 -30.88 11.27
N THR A 15 -5.85 -31.00 11.88
CA THR A 15 -4.60 -31.08 11.12
C THR A 15 -4.50 -32.37 10.32
N SER A 16 -4.93 -33.52 10.88
CA SER A 16 -4.94 -34.81 10.15
C SER A 16 -5.94 -34.82 9.00
N ARG A 17 -7.11 -34.20 9.15
CA ARG A 17 -8.11 -34.03 8.08
C ARG A 17 -7.63 -33.05 7.03
N ALA A 18 -6.99 -31.94 7.42
CA ALA A 18 -6.38 -31.01 6.48
C ALA A 18 -5.25 -31.67 5.67
N ILE A 19 -4.41 -32.48 6.31
CA ILE A 19 -3.36 -33.25 5.64
C ILE A 19 -3.95 -34.31 4.69
N GLN A 20 -5.06 -34.96 5.06
CA GLN A 20 -5.76 -35.93 4.20
C GLN A 20 -6.47 -35.28 3.01
N LEU A 21 -7.02 -34.08 3.19
CA LEU A 21 -7.59 -33.27 2.09
C LEU A 21 -6.51 -32.78 1.13
N VAL A 22 -5.32 -32.43 1.63
CA VAL A 22 -4.16 -32.03 0.82
C VAL A 22 -3.49 -33.24 0.14
N ARG A 23 -3.56 -34.42 0.74
CA ARG A 23 -3.07 -35.69 0.21
C ARG A 23 -4.16 -36.36 -0.62
N GLY A 24 -4.54 -35.72 -1.74
CA GLY A 24 -5.65 -36.11 -2.59
C GLY A 24 -5.76 -37.62 -2.82
N LYS A 25 -6.97 -38.12 -2.64
CA LYS A 25 -7.46 -39.51 -2.69
C LYS A 25 -7.46 -40.12 -4.11
N ASN A 26 -6.50 -39.77 -4.97
CA ASN A 26 -6.33 -40.35 -6.29
C ASN A 26 -4.93 -40.93 -6.40
N GLY A 27 -4.86 -42.27 -6.44
CA GLY A 27 -3.65 -43.08 -6.58
C GLY A 27 -2.91 -42.95 -7.91
N GLN A 28 -2.83 -41.75 -8.47
CA GLN A 28 -1.97 -41.43 -9.62
C GLN A 28 -0.62 -40.98 -9.07
N ALA A 29 0.43 -41.75 -9.34
CA ALA A 29 1.79 -41.36 -9.03
C ALA A 29 2.06 -39.98 -9.70
N PRO A 30 2.54 -38.97 -8.95
CA PRO A 30 2.80 -37.65 -9.53
C PRO A 30 3.90 -37.79 -10.58
N ILE A 31 3.65 -37.34 -11.81
CA ILE A 31 4.60 -37.36 -12.93
C ILE A 31 5.86 -36.52 -12.58
N VAL A 32 5.71 -35.56 -11.70
CA VAL A 32 6.81 -34.74 -11.16
C VAL A 32 7.10 -35.23 -9.74
N PRO A 33 8.31 -35.79 -9.47
CA PRO A 33 8.68 -36.24 -8.11
C PRO A 33 8.59 -35.09 -7.11
N ALA A 34 7.93 -35.32 -5.96
CA ALA A 34 7.75 -34.32 -4.91
C ALA A 34 9.07 -33.81 -4.25
N GLY A 35 10.20 -34.48 -4.52
CA GLY A 35 11.54 -34.14 -3.99
C GLY A 35 12.46 -33.43 -4.98
N ASN A 36 11.94 -32.84 -6.07
CA ASN A 36 12.78 -32.20 -7.07
C ASN A 36 13.38 -30.87 -6.54
N VAL A 37 14.72 -30.77 -6.57
CA VAL A 37 15.48 -29.55 -6.17
C VAL A 37 14.94 -28.29 -6.85
N VAL A 38 14.51 -28.39 -8.11
CA VAL A 38 13.91 -27.31 -8.89
C VAL A 38 12.61 -26.80 -8.25
N GLY A 39 11.77 -27.70 -7.70
CA GLY A 39 10.50 -27.30 -7.04
C GLY A 39 10.73 -26.51 -5.74
N HIS A 40 11.73 -26.91 -4.92
CA HIS A 40 12.07 -26.18 -3.71
C HIS A 40 12.71 -24.83 -4.00
N ALA A 41 13.62 -24.76 -4.97
CA ALA A 41 14.21 -23.51 -5.40
C ALA A 41 13.15 -22.53 -5.92
N LEU A 42 12.22 -22.99 -6.73
CA LEU A 42 11.11 -22.19 -7.23
C LEU A 42 10.21 -21.67 -6.09
N MET A 43 9.89 -22.53 -5.10
CA MET A 43 9.09 -22.13 -3.95
C MET A 43 9.75 -20.99 -3.17
N ILE A 44 11.07 -21.07 -2.93
CA ILE A 44 11.83 -20.03 -2.22
C ILE A 44 11.83 -18.73 -3.02
N VAL A 45 12.11 -18.80 -4.34
CA VAL A 45 12.10 -17.59 -5.19
C VAL A 45 10.72 -16.95 -5.23
N ILE A 46 9.65 -17.72 -5.37
CA ILE A 46 8.28 -17.19 -5.31
C ILE A 46 7.99 -16.57 -3.95
N ALA A 47 8.46 -17.18 -2.86
CA ALA A 47 8.30 -16.61 -1.51
C ALA A 47 8.99 -15.24 -1.40
N ILE A 48 10.23 -15.12 -1.89
CA ILE A 48 10.97 -13.86 -1.88
C ILE A 48 10.27 -12.81 -2.77
N MET A 49 9.87 -13.18 -3.98
CA MET A 49 9.19 -12.26 -4.90
C MET A 49 7.84 -11.79 -4.35
N THR A 50 7.05 -12.69 -3.77
CA THR A 50 5.79 -12.34 -3.12
C THR A 50 6.01 -11.46 -1.91
N PHE A 51 7.03 -11.75 -1.10
CA PHE A 51 7.42 -10.91 0.03
C PHE A 51 7.76 -9.48 -0.41
N LEU A 52 8.60 -9.32 -1.45
CA LEU A 52 8.95 -8.01 -2.01
C LEU A 52 7.72 -7.28 -2.59
N ALA A 53 6.84 -8.00 -3.29
CA ALA A 53 5.59 -7.44 -3.79
C ALA A 53 4.68 -6.95 -2.66
N CYS A 54 4.56 -7.72 -1.57
CA CYS A 54 3.79 -7.36 -0.38
C CYS A 54 4.39 -6.16 0.35
N LEU A 55 5.72 -6.09 0.48
CA LEU A 55 6.39 -4.92 1.04
C LEU A 55 6.14 -3.68 0.19
N THR A 56 6.20 -3.80 -1.12
CA THR A 56 5.97 -2.69 -2.06
C THR A 56 4.54 -2.18 -1.95
N ILE A 57 3.53 -3.07 -1.96
CA ILE A 57 2.12 -2.65 -1.84
C ILE A 57 1.83 -2.05 -0.46
N GLY A 58 2.44 -2.59 0.60
CA GLY A 58 2.35 -2.04 1.95
C GLY A 58 2.95 -0.64 2.06
N ALA A 59 4.13 -0.42 1.49
CA ALA A 59 4.77 0.90 1.45
C ALA A 59 3.93 1.91 0.65
N VAL A 60 3.41 1.51 -0.51
CA VAL A 60 2.51 2.34 -1.33
C VAL A 60 1.24 2.69 -0.56
N SER A 61 0.62 1.72 0.12
CA SER A 61 -0.57 1.92 0.95
C SER A 61 -0.30 2.91 2.10
N LEU A 62 0.86 2.80 2.76
CA LEU A 62 1.27 3.71 3.83
C LEU A 62 1.42 5.15 3.32
N VAL A 63 2.10 5.34 2.19
CA VAL A 63 2.28 6.67 1.59
C VAL A 63 0.94 7.28 1.19
N GLN A 64 0.04 6.49 0.60
CA GLN A 64 -1.30 6.95 0.22
C GLN A 64 -2.13 7.35 1.43
N SER A 65 -2.13 6.54 2.49
CA SER A 65 -2.90 6.83 3.71
C SER A 65 -2.38 8.07 4.43
N THR A 66 -1.05 8.24 4.51
CA THR A 66 -0.43 9.44 5.10
C THR A 66 -0.75 10.69 4.28
N ALA A 67 -0.64 10.63 2.95
CA ALA A 67 -0.99 11.75 2.08
C ALA A 67 -2.47 12.13 2.18
N ALA A 68 -3.37 11.14 2.26
CA ALA A 68 -4.81 11.38 2.45
C ALA A 68 -5.11 12.04 3.80
N THR A 69 -4.44 11.61 4.86
CA THR A 69 -4.59 12.21 6.20
C THR A 69 -4.11 13.66 6.22
N TRP A 70 -2.96 13.95 5.62
CA TRP A 70 -2.47 15.33 5.50
C TRP A 70 -3.42 16.20 4.67
N GLN A 71 -3.89 15.66 3.55
CA GLN A 71 -4.84 16.39 2.70
C GLN A 71 -6.12 16.75 3.47
N SER A 72 -6.71 15.81 4.22
CA SER A 72 -7.92 16.08 4.99
C SER A 72 -7.70 17.07 6.14
N GLN A 73 -6.59 16.95 6.88
CA GLN A 73 -6.28 17.85 8.00
C GLN A 73 -6.04 19.29 7.54
N ILE A 74 -5.32 19.48 6.43
CA ILE A 74 -4.93 20.81 5.95
C ILE A 74 -6.05 21.44 5.11
N SER A 75 -6.84 20.65 4.38
CA SER A 75 -7.95 21.18 3.56
C SER A 75 -9.16 21.63 4.36
N THR A 76 -9.23 21.26 5.65
CA THR A 76 -10.35 21.63 6.54
C THR A 76 -10.19 23.02 7.15
N GLU A 77 -8.97 23.58 7.16
CA GLU A 77 -8.71 24.89 7.75
C GLU A 77 -7.96 25.80 6.77
N ALA A 78 -8.36 27.07 6.73
CA ALA A 78 -7.65 28.16 6.05
C ALA A 78 -7.41 29.30 7.04
N THR A 79 -6.46 30.17 6.73
CA THR A 79 -6.08 31.26 7.63
C THR A 79 -6.16 32.60 6.95
N ILE A 80 -6.88 33.54 7.55
CA ILE A 80 -6.84 34.96 7.17
C ILE A 80 -5.79 35.61 8.04
N GLN A 81 -4.78 36.21 7.43
CA GLN A 81 -3.74 36.97 8.08
C GLN A 81 -4.01 38.45 7.86
N ILE A 82 -4.04 39.25 8.93
CA ILE A 82 -4.24 40.69 8.86
C ILE A 82 -2.99 41.35 9.44
N ARG A 83 -2.28 42.11 8.61
CA ARG A 83 -1.12 42.90 9.03
C ARG A 83 -1.59 44.18 9.72
N PRO A 84 -0.89 44.63 10.78
CA PRO A 84 -1.17 45.91 11.40
C PRO A 84 -1.08 47.05 10.37
N VAL A 85 -2.12 47.87 10.31
CA VAL A 85 -2.13 49.12 9.51
C VAL A 85 -2.28 50.28 10.50
N GLU A 86 -1.42 51.30 10.35
CA GLU A 86 -1.45 52.47 11.24
C GLU A 86 -2.82 53.18 11.16
N GLY A 87 -3.37 53.53 12.30
CA GLY A 87 -4.63 54.25 12.42
C GLY A 87 -5.92 53.41 12.33
N GLN A 88 -5.82 52.08 12.29
CA GLN A 88 -7.00 51.19 12.24
C GLN A 88 -7.12 50.35 13.52
N ASP A 89 -8.36 50.10 13.95
CA ASP A 89 -8.66 49.20 15.05
C ASP A 89 -8.55 47.74 14.58
N MET A 90 -7.50 47.07 15.01
CA MET A 90 -7.20 45.68 14.63
C MET A 90 -8.30 44.71 15.09
N GLU A 91 -8.88 44.91 16.27
CA GLU A 91 -9.94 44.01 16.75
C GLU A 91 -11.22 44.12 15.90
N ALA A 92 -11.56 45.35 15.49
CA ALA A 92 -12.69 45.56 14.54
C ALA A 92 -12.45 44.87 13.20
N LEU A 93 -11.22 44.96 12.65
CA LEU A 93 -10.85 44.30 11.40
C LEU A 93 -10.90 42.77 11.50
N LEU A 94 -10.46 42.18 12.61
CA LEU A 94 -10.52 40.72 12.85
C LEU A 94 -11.98 40.21 12.88
N VAL A 95 -12.86 40.94 13.61
CA VAL A 95 -14.28 40.61 13.68
C VAL A 95 -14.95 40.76 12.30
N GLN A 96 -14.62 41.81 11.57
CA GLN A 96 -15.13 42.04 10.22
C GLN A 96 -14.69 40.93 9.25
N ALA A 97 -13.41 40.51 9.29
CA ALA A 97 -12.89 39.42 8.48
C ALA A 97 -13.61 38.09 8.79
N GLY A 98 -13.80 37.79 10.08
CA GLY A 98 -14.52 36.60 10.50
C GLY A 98 -15.97 36.59 9.99
N LYS A 99 -16.69 37.70 10.14
CA LYS A 99 -18.08 37.80 9.66
C LYS A 99 -18.18 37.72 8.14
N LEU A 100 -17.27 38.37 7.41
CA LEU A 100 -17.22 38.32 5.95
C LEU A 100 -17.00 36.87 5.49
N ALA A 101 -16.03 36.16 6.09
CA ALA A 101 -15.77 34.77 5.75
C ALA A 101 -16.95 33.85 6.07
N GLN A 102 -17.63 34.04 7.21
CA GLN A 102 -18.85 33.29 7.58
C GLN A 102 -20.00 33.45 6.60
N GLY A 103 -20.05 34.55 5.85
CA GLY A 103 -21.07 34.80 4.83
C GLY A 103 -20.93 33.93 3.58
N PHE A 104 -19.80 33.24 3.41
CA PHE A 104 -19.57 32.36 2.25
C PHE A 104 -20.09 30.94 2.49
N SER A 105 -20.82 30.40 1.51
CA SER A 105 -21.21 28.99 1.55
C SER A 105 -19.95 28.11 1.53
N GLY A 106 -19.90 27.10 2.41
CA GLY A 106 -18.75 26.24 2.58
C GLY A 106 -17.78 26.65 3.69
N VAL A 107 -18.09 27.72 4.44
CA VAL A 107 -17.42 28.08 5.69
C VAL A 107 -18.28 27.62 6.87
N LYS A 108 -17.74 26.70 7.68
CA LYS A 108 -18.45 26.18 8.89
C LYS A 108 -18.37 27.13 10.08
N SER A 109 -17.20 27.65 10.35
CA SER A 109 -16.94 28.55 11.46
C SER A 109 -15.69 29.39 11.25
N THR A 110 -15.61 30.51 11.97
CA THR A 110 -14.41 31.34 12.05
C THR A 110 -14.03 31.56 13.50
N ARG A 111 -12.74 31.52 13.80
CA ARG A 111 -12.20 31.75 15.14
C ARG A 111 -11.04 32.73 15.09
N VAL A 112 -11.19 33.84 15.75
CA VAL A 112 -10.11 34.81 15.92
C VAL A 112 -9.12 34.25 16.94
N ILE A 113 -7.80 34.28 16.61
CA ILE A 113 -6.74 33.91 17.52
C ILE A 113 -6.43 35.16 18.39
N ASP A 114 -6.68 35.01 19.69
CA ASP A 114 -6.43 36.10 20.64
C ASP A 114 -4.92 36.39 20.84
N ARG A 115 -4.60 37.53 21.46
CA ARG A 115 -3.21 37.94 21.71
C ARG A 115 -2.48 36.95 22.62
N ALA A 116 -3.15 36.43 23.64
CA ALA A 116 -2.56 35.47 24.56
C ALA A 116 -2.25 34.13 23.90
N ALA A 117 -3.09 33.70 22.98
CA ALA A 117 -2.82 32.49 22.16
C ALA A 117 -1.66 32.73 21.18
N THR A 118 -1.60 33.90 20.55
CA THR A 118 -0.46 34.27 19.67
C THR A 118 0.84 34.30 20.45
N ALA A 119 0.82 34.87 21.68
CA ALA A 119 1.97 34.92 22.59
C ALA A 119 2.51 33.51 22.86
N ARG A 120 1.62 32.61 23.29
CA ARG A 120 1.99 31.22 23.61
C ARG A 120 2.56 30.47 22.40
N LEU A 121 2.10 30.75 21.18
CA LEU A 121 2.64 30.13 19.96
C LEU A 121 4.05 30.63 19.62
N LEU A 122 4.38 31.86 19.98
CA LEU A 122 5.69 32.50 19.72
C LEU A 122 6.70 32.30 20.85
N GLU A 123 6.24 32.01 22.07
CA GLU A 123 7.09 31.84 23.26
C GLU A 123 8.23 30.83 23.08
N PRO A 124 8.03 29.65 22.45
CA PRO A 124 9.11 28.67 22.21
C PRO A 124 10.23 29.20 21.31
N TRP A 125 9.96 30.18 20.46
CA TRP A 125 10.88 30.71 19.45
C TRP A 125 11.53 32.01 19.90
N LEU A 126 10.81 32.86 20.65
CA LEU A 126 11.23 34.20 21.01
C LEU A 126 11.59 34.32 22.50
N GLY A 127 11.36 33.30 23.32
CA GLY A 127 11.58 33.31 24.74
C GLY A 127 10.44 33.97 25.55
N THR A 128 10.48 33.82 26.88
CA THR A 128 9.51 34.41 27.80
C THR A 128 9.79 35.89 28.03
N GLY A 129 8.74 36.74 28.07
CA GLY A 129 8.82 38.15 28.49
C GLY A 129 8.88 39.16 27.33
N LEU A 130 8.75 38.77 26.08
CA LEU A 130 8.60 39.70 24.95
C LEU A 130 7.21 40.31 24.91
N ASN A 131 7.16 41.64 24.79
CA ASN A 131 5.90 42.34 24.56
C ASN A 131 5.54 42.23 23.07
N ILE A 132 4.50 41.43 22.76
CA ILE A 132 4.08 41.21 21.38
C ILE A 132 3.56 42.49 20.71
N ASP A 133 3.16 43.49 21.49
CA ASP A 133 2.69 44.77 20.98
C ASP A 133 3.79 45.58 20.25
N ASP A 134 5.05 45.31 20.56
CA ASP A 134 6.21 45.95 19.92
C ASP A 134 6.65 45.26 18.63
N LEU A 135 6.04 44.12 18.29
CA LEU A 135 6.37 43.36 17.12
C LEU A 135 5.25 43.50 16.03
N PRO A 136 5.58 43.73 14.76
CA PRO A 136 4.60 43.81 13.68
C PRO A 136 4.11 42.40 13.26
N VAL A 137 3.58 41.65 14.24
CA VAL A 137 3.09 40.30 14.02
C VAL A 137 1.71 40.35 13.43
N PRO A 138 1.46 39.66 12.31
CA PRO A 138 0.12 39.53 11.74
C PRO A 138 -0.83 38.84 12.73
N ARG A 139 -2.07 39.33 12.77
CA ARG A 139 -3.13 38.66 13.52
C ARG A 139 -3.85 37.66 12.63
N LEU A 140 -4.33 36.58 13.24
CA LEU A 140 -4.84 35.42 12.54
C LEU A 140 -6.32 35.17 12.84
N VAL A 141 -7.09 34.88 11.78
CA VAL A 141 -8.43 34.32 11.87
C VAL A 141 -8.42 32.95 11.21
N VAL A 142 -8.66 31.91 11.97
CA VAL A 142 -8.81 30.54 11.47
C VAL A 142 -10.21 30.37 10.93
N VAL A 143 -10.30 29.88 9.70
CA VAL A 143 -11.55 29.62 8.97
C VAL A 143 -11.68 28.11 8.81
N THR A 144 -12.67 27.50 9.44
CA THR A 144 -12.97 26.08 9.28
C THR A 144 -13.88 25.88 8.07
N LEU A 145 -13.47 25.03 7.15
CA LEU A 145 -14.12 24.81 5.87
C LEU A 145 -14.97 23.55 5.87
N ASP A 146 -15.96 23.51 4.99
CA ASP A 146 -16.70 22.29 4.71
C ASP A 146 -15.98 21.48 3.62
N GLU A 147 -15.54 20.29 3.98
CA GLU A 147 -14.84 19.36 3.07
C GLU A 147 -15.73 18.94 1.88
N ALA A 148 -17.05 18.79 2.13
CA ALA A 148 -18.00 18.35 1.11
C ALA A 148 -18.39 19.45 0.10
N SER A 149 -18.30 20.73 0.52
CA SER A 149 -18.67 21.88 -0.31
C SER A 149 -17.76 23.07 -0.01
N PRO A 150 -16.50 23.07 -0.44
CA PRO A 150 -15.57 24.15 -0.16
C PRO A 150 -16.01 25.46 -0.82
N PRO A 151 -15.74 26.62 -0.19
CA PRO A 151 -16.08 27.92 -0.76
C PRO A 151 -15.25 28.23 -2.02
N ASP A 152 -15.73 29.19 -2.82
CA ASP A 152 -14.89 29.77 -3.89
C ASP A 152 -13.77 30.61 -3.26
N PHE A 153 -12.57 30.03 -3.22
CA PHE A 153 -11.39 30.65 -2.60
C PHE A 153 -10.93 31.92 -3.34
N ALA A 154 -11.14 31.98 -4.67
CA ALA A 154 -10.76 33.14 -5.47
C ALA A 154 -11.65 34.32 -5.12
N LEU A 155 -12.96 34.08 -5.03
CA LEU A 155 -13.93 35.09 -4.65
C LEU A 155 -13.74 35.53 -3.20
N LEU A 156 -13.57 34.58 -2.27
CA LEU A 156 -13.31 34.89 -0.85
C LEU A 156 -12.06 35.75 -0.66
N ARG A 157 -10.96 35.39 -1.37
CA ARG A 157 -9.72 36.15 -1.35
C ARG A 157 -9.90 37.57 -1.89
N SER A 158 -10.61 37.71 -3.02
CA SER A 158 -10.83 39.02 -3.63
C SER A 158 -11.70 39.95 -2.75
N GLU A 159 -12.73 39.40 -2.12
CA GLU A 159 -13.60 40.15 -1.21
C GLU A 159 -12.89 40.53 0.10
N LEU A 160 -12.05 39.64 0.64
CA LEU A 160 -11.24 39.96 1.82
C LEU A 160 -10.25 41.09 1.56
N VAL A 161 -9.49 41.02 0.46
CA VAL A 161 -8.51 42.06 0.12
C VAL A 161 -9.17 43.41 -0.21
N LYS A 162 -10.36 43.38 -0.81
CA LYS A 162 -11.13 44.58 -1.15
C LYS A 162 -11.70 45.29 0.09
N ASN A 163 -12.20 44.53 1.05
CA ASN A 163 -12.94 45.09 2.19
C ASN A 163 -12.10 45.29 3.44
N ILE A 164 -10.93 44.63 3.53
CA ILE A 164 -10.09 44.64 4.73
C ILE A 164 -8.65 44.98 4.36
N PRO A 165 -8.19 46.19 4.69
CA PRO A 165 -6.82 46.59 4.45
C PRO A 165 -5.82 45.68 5.17
N GLY A 166 -4.75 45.28 4.48
CA GLY A 166 -3.72 44.41 5.06
C GLY A 166 -4.10 42.94 5.21
N ALA A 167 -5.32 42.53 4.80
CA ALA A 167 -5.73 41.13 4.84
C ALA A 167 -5.07 40.34 3.70
N SER A 168 -4.63 39.13 4.03
CA SER A 168 -4.23 38.10 3.08
C SER A 168 -4.89 36.79 3.46
N PHE A 169 -5.32 36.05 2.46
CA PHE A 169 -5.96 34.72 2.66
C PHE A 169 -4.99 33.65 2.21
N ASP A 170 -4.67 32.75 3.14
CA ASP A 170 -3.79 31.60 2.92
C ASP A 170 -4.60 30.31 3.08
N ASP A 171 -4.79 29.61 1.97
CA ASP A 171 -5.53 28.35 1.90
C ASP A 171 -4.61 27.11 1.97
N HIS A 172 -3.31 27.31 2.14
CA HIS A 172 -2.28 26.26 2.21
C HIS A 172 -2.29 25.26 1.03
N ARG A 173 -3.17 25.43 0.05
CA ARG A 173 -3.37 24.47 -1.06
C ARG A 173 -2.12 24.23 -1.89
N THR A 174 -1.38 25.30 -2.20
CA THR A 174 -0.16 25.19 -3.02
C THR A 174 0.87 24.26 -2.38
N TRP A 175 0.94 24.25 -1.07
CA TRP A 175 1.86 23.37 -0.34
C TRP A 175 1.32 21.94 -0.28
N VAL A 176 0.02 21.76 0.00
CA VAL A 176 -0.67 20.47 -0.03
C VAL A 176 -0.55 19.80 -1.39
N ASP A 177 -0.79 20.54 -2.47
CA ASP A 177 -0.69 20.02 -3.84
C ASP A 177 0.71 19.50 -4.16
N ARG A 178 1.75 20.16 -3.65
CA ARG A 178 3.13 19.68 -3.79
C ARG A 178 3.35 18.37 -3.02
N LEU A 179 2.86 18.26 -1.79
CA LEU A 179 2.97 17.03 -0.99
C LEU A 179 2.23 15.87 -1.64
N VAL A 180 1.00 16.10 -2.10
CA VAL A 180 0.19 15.11 -2.82
C VAL A 180 0.88 14.69 -4.13
N SER A 181 1.49 15.63 -4.85
CA SER A 181 2.26 15.35 -6.06
C SER A 181 3.48 14.47 -5.77
N MET A 182 4.22 14.75 -4.68
CA MET A 182 5.35 13.92 -4.25
C MET A 182 4.88 12.50 -3.85
N ALA A 183 3.77 12.40 -3.11
CA ALA A 183 3.17 11.11 -2.76
C ALA A 183 2.76 10.32 -4.01
N ARG A 184 2.14 10.98 -5.00
CA ARG A 184 1.76 10.36 -6.28
C ARG A 184 2.97 9.85 -7.04
N SER A 185 4.07 10.60 -7.09
CA SER A 185 5.32 10.16 -7.72
C SER A 185 5.90 8.93 -7.04
N THR A 186 5.89 8.89 -5.70
CA THR A 186 6.36 7.73 -4.91
C THR A 186 5.49 6.50 -5.17
N VAL A 187 4.17 6.67 -5.26
CA VAL A 187 3.23 5.59 -5.62
C VAL A 187 3.53 5.06 -7.03
N LEU A 188 3.80 5.93 -7.98
CA LEU A 188 4.12 5.54 -9.36
C LEU A 188 5.43 4.72 -9.41
N ILE A 189 6.46 5.13 -8.67
CA ILE A 189 7.69 4.36 -8.52
C ILE A 189 7.39 2.99 -7.90
N GLY A 190 6.62 2.93 -6.82
CA GLY A 190 6.23 1.67 -6.19
C GLY A 190 5.47 0.74 -7.14
N MET A 191 4.53 1.26 -7.93
CA MET A 191 3.81 0.48 -8.95
C MET A 191 4.74 -0.03 -10.05
N THR A 192 5.76 0.75 -10.45
CA THR A 192 6.78 0.32 -11.41
C THR A 192 7.61 -0.83 -10.84
N VAL A 193 8.06 -0.73 -9.59
CA VAL A 193 8.79 -1.79 -8.90
C VAL A 193 7.93 -3.06 -8.80
N LEU A 194 6.65 -2.92 -8.44
CA LEU A 194 5.71 -4.05 -8.40
C LEU A 194 5.58 -4.73 -9.77
N GLY A 195 5.48 -3.94 -10.84
CA GLY A 195 5.46 -4.44 -12.22
C GLY A 195 6.72 -5.24 -12.58
N LEU A 196 7.90 -4.74 -12.18
CA LEU A 196 9.17 -5.45 -12.37
C LEU A 196 9.24 -6.76 -11.58
N VAL A 197 8.77 -6.78 -10.34
CA VAL A 197 8.70 -8.01 -9.51
C VAL A 197 7.77 -9.04 -10.16
N ILE A 198 6.62 -8.61 -10.67
CA ILE A 198 5.68 -9.48 -11.40
C ILE A 198 6.34 -10.04 -12.66
N ALA A 199 7.01 -9.21 -13.45
CA ALA A 199 7.72 -9.64 -14.65
C ALA A 199 8.83 -10.66 -14.32
N ALA A 200 9.63 -10.40 -13.29
CA ALA A 200 10.65 -11.31 -12.79
C ALA A 200 10.05 -12.65 -12.33
N THR A 201 8.90 -12.62 -11.67
CA THR A 201 8.17 -13.83 -11.26
C THR A 201 7.74 -14.65 -12.46
N VAL A 202 7.16 -14.01 -13.49
CA VAL A 202 6.76 -14.68 -14.74
C VAL A 202 7.96 -15.34 -15.42
N LEU A 203 9.07 -14.63 -15.58
CA LEU A 203 10.30 -15.16 -16.18
C LEU A 203 10.82 -16.37 -15.39
N THR A 204 10.87 -16.26 -14.06
CA THR A 204 11.31 -17.35 -13.19
C THR A 204 10.44 -18.60 -13.35
N VAL A 205 9.12 -18.44 -13.43
CA VAL A 205 8.17 -19.54 -13.64
C VAL A 205 8.37 -20.18 -15.02
N ILE A 206 8.61 -19.38 -16.07
CA ILE A 206 8.90 -19.89 -17.41
C ILE A 206 10.17 -20.76 -17.38
N PHE A 207 11.26 -20.24 -16.80
CA PHE A 207 12.53 -20.99 -16.73
C PHE A 207 12.40 -22.24 -15.87
N ALA A 208 11.74 -22.18 -14.73
CA ALA A 208 11.53 -23.34 -13.87
C ALA A 208 10.66 -24.41 -14.56
N THR A 209 9.61 -23.98 -15.26
CA THR A 209 8.74 -24.91 -16.02
C THR A 209 9.50 -25.59 -17.14
N ARG A 210 10.28 -24.84 -17.92
CA ARG A 210 11.11 -25.40 -18.99
C ARG A 210 12.16 -26.37 -18.44
N GLY A 211 12.84 -25.98 -17.34
CA GLY A 211 13.81 -26.84 -16.67
C GLY A 211 13.19 -28.13 -16.12
N ALA A 212 12.01 -28.06 -15.54
CA ALA A 212 11.27 -29.23 -15.07
C ALA A 212 10.84 -30.15 -16.22
N MET A 213 10.43 -29.60 -17.35
CA MET A 213 10.10 -30.39 -18.55
C MET A 213 11.34 -31.07 -19.12
N ALA A 214 12.46 -30.35 -19.24
CA ALA A 214 13.73 -30.92 -19.74
C ALA A 214 14.24 -32.04 -18.82
N GLY A 215 14.15 -31.87 -17.51
CA GLY A 215 14.56 -32.90 -16.53
C GLY A 215 13.65 -34.15 -16.51
N ASN A 216 12.44 -34.07 -17.05
CA ASN A 216 11.46 -35.18 -17.13
C ASN A 216 11.13 -35.56 -18.59
N GLY A 217 11.99 -35.20 -19.53
CA GLY A 217 11.76 -35.42 -20.97
C GLY A 217 11.43 -36.87 -21.33
N HIS A 218 12.16 -37.83 -20.77
CA HIS A 218 11.93 -39.26 -21.00
C HIS A 218 10.50 -39.73 -20.56
N ILE A 219 10.01 -39.21 -19.42
CA ILE A 219 8.65 -39.54 -18.97
C ILE A 219 7.60 -38.94 -19.91
N ILE A 220 7.85 -37.72 -20.39
CA ILE A 220 6.96 -37.02 -21.31
C ILE A 220 6.92 -37.77 -22.66
N GLU A 221 8.04 -38.25 -23.16
CA GLU A 221 8.18 -39.03 -24.37
C GLU A 221 7.40 -40.35 -24.30
N VAL A 222 7.55 -41.10 -23.20
CA VAL A 222 6.79 -42.33 -22.95
C VAL A 222 5.29 -42.04 -22.89
N LEU A 223 4.86 -40.96 -22.24
CA LEU A 223 3.46 -40.56 -22.22
C LEU A 223 2.92 -40.25 -23.63
N HIS A 224 3.73 -39.61 -24.45
CA HIS A 224 3.38 -39.28 -25.82
C HIS A 224 3.20 -40.56 -26.67
N PHE A 225 4.08 -41.56 -26.51
CA PHE A 225 3.95 -42.86 -27.19
C PHE A 225 2.67 -43.62 -26.82
N ILE A 226 2.17 -43.47 -25.59
CA ILE A 226 0.93 -44.11 -25.12
C ILE A 226 -0.31 -43.30 -25.55
N GLY A 227 -0.14 -42.12 -26.22
CA GLY A 227 -1.22 -41.29 -26.72
C GLY A 227 -1.83 -40.32 -25.70
N ALA A 228 -1.08 -39.91 -24.67
CA ALA A 228 -1.56 -38.94 -23.72
C ALA A 228 -1.72 -37.56 -24.37
N GLU A 229 -2.90 -36.95 -24.20
CA GLU A 229 -3.18 -35.60 -24.71
C GLU A 229 -2.24 -34.56 -24.07
N GLN A 230 -1.76 -33.60 -24.87
CA GLN A 230 -0.95 -32.46 -24.39
C GLN A 230 -1.60 -31.71 -23.24
N LYS A 231 -2.94 -31.60 -23.25
CA LYS A 231 -3.72 -30.97 -22.18
C LYS A 231 -3.63 -31.69 -20.83
N PHE A 232 -3.47 -33.02 -20.86
CA PHE A 232 -3.32 -33.84 -19.66
C PHE A 232 -1.98 -33.55 -19.00
N VAL A 233 -0.89 -33.55 -19.76
CA VAL A 233 0.47 -33.22 -19.27
C VAL A 233 0.49 -31.80 -18.72
N ALA A 234 -0.04 -30.82 -19.46
CA ALA A 234 -0.09 -29.43 -19.02
C ALA A 234 -0.84 -29.26 -17.69
N ARG A 235 -1.99 -29.93 -17.51
CA ARG A 235 -2.78 -29.86 -16.26
C ARG A 235 -2.02 -30.41 -15.05
N GLN A 236 -1.18 -31.41 -15.25
CA GLN A 236 -0.41 -32.01 -14.17
C GLN A 236 0.72 -31.06 -13.68
N PHE A 237 1.43 -30.43 -14.63
CA PHE A 237 2.42 -29.38 -14.31
C PHE A 237 1.75 -28.15 -13.69
N GLU A 238 0.63 -27.69 -14.26
CA GLU A 238 -0.16 -26.57 -13.76
C GLU A 238 -0.54 -26.77 -12.28
N ARG A 239 -1.09 -27.95 -11.94
CA ARG A 239 -1.48 -28.29 -10.57
C ARG A 239 -0.29 -28.31 -9.62
N HIS A 240 0.83 -28.89 -10.03
CA HIS A 240 2.03 -28.99 -9.22
C HIS A 240 2.63 -27.60 -8.94
N PHE A 241 2.80 -26.78 -9.96
CA PHE A 241 3.36 -25.43 -9.84
C PHE A 241 2.42 -24.48 -9.13
N PHE A 242 1.11 -24.59 -9.30
CA PHE A 242 0.12 -23.83 -8.54
C PHE A 242 0.26 -24.06 -7.03
N TRP A 243 0.31 -25.31 -6.59
CA TRP A 243 0.49 -25.61 -5.16
C TRP A 243 1.84 -25.18 -4.62
N THR A 244 2.89 -25.29 -5.41
CA THR A 244 4.23 -24.81 -5.06
C THR A 244 4.24 -23.28 -4.94
N ALA A 245 3.64 -22.58 -5.89
CA ALA A 245 3.51 -21.12 -5.86
C ALA A 245 2.66 -20.65 -4.68
N LEU A 246 1.52 -21.30 -4.43
CA LEU A 246 0.64 -20.95 -3.33
C LEU A 246 1.35 -21.09 -1.98
N LYS A 247 2.11 -22.18 -1.76
CA LYS A 247 2.91 -22.35 -0.54
C LYS A 247 3.99 -21.26 -0.41
N GLY A 248 4.71 -20.96 -1.50
CA GLY A 248 5.70 -19.89 -1.53
C GLY A 248 5.08 -18.53 -1.27
N ALA A 249 3.98 -18.20 -1.94
CA ALA A 249 3.27 -16.94 -1.80
C ALA A 249 2.68 -16.75 -0.39
N LEU A 250 2.14 -17.82 0.22
CA LEU A 250 1.67 -17.77 1.61
C LEU A 250 2.82 -17.54 2.59
N CYS A 251 3.96 -18.20 2.39
CA CYS A 251 5.14 -17.99 3.21
C CYS A 251 5.66 -16.54 3.09
N GLY A 252 5.82 -16.03 1.87
CA GLY A 252 6.26 -14.67 1.62
C GLY A 252 5.28 -13.61 2.15
N GLY A 253 3.98 -13.81 1.93
CA GLY A 253 2.93 -12.93 2.45
C GLY A 253 2.83 -12.94 3.98
N ALA A 254 2.93 -14.12 4.61
CA ALA A 254 2.96 -14.24 6.07
C ALA A 254 4.17 -13.53 6.68
N LEU A 255 5.35 -13.64 6.05
CA LEU A 255 6.56 -12.93 6.49
C LEU A 255 6.38 -11.40 6.37
N ALA A 256 5.77 -10.92 5.30
CA ALA A 256 5.47 -9.49 5.12
C ALA A 256 4.50 -9.00 6.21
N ILE A 257 3.42 -9.72 6.47
CA ILE A 257 2.46 -9.40 7.54
C ILE A 257 3.17 -9.38 8.90
N LEU A 258 4.02 -10.36 9.17
CA LEU A 258 4.80 -10.40 10.42
C LEU A 258 5.67 -9.16 10.60
N ILE A 259 6.37 -8.73 9.56
CA ILE A 259 7.21 -7.52 9.60
C ILE A 259 6.35 -6.28 9.86
N PHE A 260 5.21 -6.14 9.18
CA PHE A 260 4.31 -5.01 9.42
C PHE A 260 3.74 -4.99 10.83
N LEU A 261 3.38 -6.15 11.38
CA LEU A 261 2.93 -6.27 12.76
C LEU A 261 4.05 -5.92 13.76
N LEU A 262 5.28 -6.35 13.50
CA LEU A 262 6.43 -6.02 14.34
C LEU A 262 6.74 -4.52 14.33
N ILE A 263 6.70 -3.89 13.16
CA ILE A 263 6.90 -2.44 13.03
C ILE A 263 5.78 -1.69 13.76
N GLY A 264 4.53 -2.07 13.56
CA GLY A 264 3.38 -1.48 14.26
C GLY A 264 3.45 -1.65 15.78
N TRP A 265 3.82 -2.84 16.26
CA TRP A 265 3.98 -3.11 17.68
C TRP A 265 5.15 -2.33 18.28
N TRP A 266 6.28 -2.21 17.59
CA TRP A 266 7.42 -1.42 18.05
C TRP A 266 7.08 0.07 18.07
N SER A 267 6.43 0.58 17.02
CA SER A 267 5.95 1.96 16.98
C SER A 267 5.03 2.27 18.16
N SER A 268 4.06 1.39 18.46
CA SER A 268 3.10 1.61 19.56
C SER A 268 3.74 1.60 20.95
N ARG A 269 4.86 0.89 21.14
CA ARG A 269 5.58 0.89 22.44
C ARG A 269 6.45 2.11 22.65
N ASN A 270 6.93 2.73 21.59
CA ASN A 270 7.82 3.88 21.66
C ASN A 270 7.10 5.24 21.57
N LEU A 271 5.76 5.25 21.54
CA LEU A 271 4.94 6.47 21.48
C LEU A 271 5.10 7.42 22.68
N ALA A 272 5.81 7.00 23.74
CA ALA A 272 6.05 7.80 24.93
C ALA A 272 7.32 8.67 24.86
N THR A 273 8.01 8.71 23.72
CA THR A 273 9.20 9.56 23.54
C THR A 273 8.90 10.75 22.62
N PRO A 274 9.42 11.97 22.94
CA PRO A 274 9.21 13.17 22.09
C PRO A 274 9.67 13.00 20.64
N GLU A 275 10.65 12.11 20.40
CA GLU A 275 11.15 11.78 19.07
C GLU A 275 10.16 10.90 18.27
N ALA A 276 9.45 10.02 18.96
CA ALA A 276 8.41 9.19 18.34
C ALA A 276 7.15 10.01 18.00
N ASP A 277 6.82 11.02 18.81
CA ASP A 277 5.74 11.96 18.50
C ASP A 277 6.05 12.77 17.24
N GLN A 278 7.30 13.20 17.06
CA GLN A 278 7.74 13.86 15.83
C GLN A 278 7.70 12.93 14.61
N ALA A 279 8.14 11.68 14.77
CA ALA A 279 8.10 10.68 13.70
C ALA A 279 6.65 10.34 13.31
N THR A 280 5.75 10.19 14.29
CA THR A 280 4.32 9.94 14.00
C THR A 280 3.62 11.16 13.42
N ALA A 281 4.01 12.37 13.77
CA ALA A 281 3.50 13.59 13.16
C ALA A 281 3.96 13.75 11.70
N LEU A 282 5.19 13.32 11.37
CA LEU A 282 5.75 13.42 10.01
C LEU A 282 5.34 12.25 9.10
N PHE A 283 5.31 11.04 9.63
CA PHE A 283 5.11 9.82 8.82
C PHE A 283 3.76 9.15 9.05
N GLY A 284 2.94 9.70 9.96
CA GLY A 284 1.68 9.09 10.36
C GLY A 284 1.89 7.83 11.21
N ASN A 285 0.78 7.18 11.59
CA ASN A 285 0.86 5.88 12.26
C ASN A 285 1.32 4.82 11.28
N PHE A 286 2.43 4.13 11.57
CA PHE A 286 2.97 3.01 10.79
C PHE A 286 2.07 1.75 10.83
N SER A 287 0.78 1.90 11.11
CA SER A 287 -0.17 0.81 11.01
C SER A 287 -0.70 0.73 9.58
N ILE A 288 -0.47 -0.40 8.94
CA ILE A 288 -1.10 -0.69 7.66
C ILE A 288 -2.60 -0.84 7.91
N GLY A 289 -3.38 0.08 7.34
CA GLY A 289 -4.84 0.00 7.40
C GLY A 289 -5.38 -1.28 6.75
N SER A 290 -6.68 -1.54 6.90
CA SER A 290 -7.35 -2.70 6.28
C SER A 290 -7.06 -2.84 4.78
N GLY A 291 -6.85 -1.72 4.07
CA GLY A 291 -6.46 -1.71 2.65
C GLY A 291 -5.12 -2.38 2.35
N GLY A 292 -4.13 -2.25 3.24
CA GLY A 292 -2.83 -2.90 3.06
C GLY A 292 -2.90 -4.41 3.24
N TYR A 293 -3.64 -4.90 4.22
CA TYR A 293 -3.84 -6.35 4.42
C TYR A 293 -4.63 -6.99 3.26
N THR A 294 -5.66 -6.30 2.76
CA THR A 294 -6.38 -6.76 1.55
C THR A 294 -5.45 -6.79 0.33
N GLY A 295 -4.53 -5.82 0.21
CA GLY A 295 -3.50 -5.80 -0.82
C GLY A 295 -2.57 -7.01 -0.76
N VAL A 296 -2.12 -7.42 0.44
CA VAL A 296 -1.30 -8.64 0.62
C VAL A 296 -2.05 -9.89 0.16
N VAL A 297 -3.32 -10.04 0.54
CA VAL A 297 -4.15 -11.19 0.11
C VAL A 297 -4.30 -11.21 -1.41
N LEU A 298 -4.56 -10.06 -2.03
CA LEU A 298 -4.66 -9.94 -3.49
C LEU A 298 -3.36 -10.31 -4.20
N ILE A 299 -2.20 -9.91 -3.67
CA ILE A 299 -0.89 -10.29 -4.22
C ILE A 299 -0.67 -11.80 -4.15
N ILE A 300 -0.98 -12.45 -3.02
CA ILE A 300 -0.85 -13.90 -2.87
C ILE A 300 -1.71 -14.62 -3.94
N LEU A 301 -2.96 -14.21 -4.10
CA LEU A 301 -3.86 -14.77 -5.11
C LEU A 301 -3.36 -14.49 -6.53
N ALA A 302 -2.94 -13.25 -6.82
CA ALA A 302 -2.45 -12.85 -8.13
C ALA A 302 -1.20 -13.64 -8.54
N VAL A 303 -0.21 -13.81 -7.66
CA VAL A 303 1.00 -14.58 -7.92
C VAL A 303 0.67 -16.06 -8.15
N SER A 304 -0.25 -16.63 -7.37
CA SER A 304 -0.65 -18.04 -7.53
C SER A 304 -1.35 -18.27 -8.86
N VAL A 305 -2.30 -17.41 -9.24
CA VAL A 305 -3.03 -17.49 -10.52
C VAL A 305 -2.09 -17.21 -11.69
N LEU A 306 -1.23 -16.21 -11.57
CA LEU A 306 -0.24 -15.87 -12.59
C LEU A 306 0.71 -17.04 -12.87
N THR A 307 1.20 -17.71 -11.82
CA THR A 307 2.02 -18.91 -11.94
C THR A 307 1.28 -20.03 -12.68
N MET A 308 0.01 -20.25 -12.34
CA MET A 308 -0.84 -21.25 -13.01
C MET A 308 -0.95 -20.96 -14.51
N ILE A 309 -1.31 -19.74 -14.88
CA ILE A 309 -1.48 -19.33 -16.28
C ILE A 309 -0.15 -19.42 -17.04
N THR A 310 0.93 -18.89 -16.46
CA THR A 310 2.27 -18.89 -17.08
C THR A 310 2.77 -20.32 -17.31
N THR A 311 2.62 -21.20 -16.32
CA THR A 311 2.99 -22.62 -16.45
C THR A 311 2.22 -23.29 -17.58
N ARG A 312 0.89 -23.11 -17.63
CA ARG A 312 0.05 -23.68 -18.67
C ARG A 312 0.47 -23.23 -20.07
N MET A 313 0.68 -21.91 -20.25
CA MET A 313 1.12 -21.36 -21.53
C MET A 313 2.50 -21.89 -21.95
N THR A 314 3.44 -21.95 -21.00
CA THR A 314 4.81 -22.43 -21.25
C THR A 314 4.83 -23.91 -21.65
N VAL A 315 4.05 -24.76 -20.97
CA VAL A 315 3.97 -26.20 -21.29
C VAL A 315 3.37 -26.41 -22.66
N ILE A 316 2.23 -25.77 -22.97
CA ILE A 316 1.58 -25.90 -24.27
C ILE A 316 2.48 -25.41 -25.42
N ALA A 317 3.16 -24.28 -25.21
CA ALA A 317 4.08 -23.74 -26.22
C ALA A 317 5.27 -24.68 -26.48
N HIS A 318 5.82 -25.30 -25.42
CA HIS A 318 6.94 -26.23 -25.55
C HIS A 318 6.52 -27.53 -26.27
N LEU A 319 5.37 -28.12 -25.94
CA LEU A 319 4.86 -29.33 -26.57
C LEU A 319 4.58 -29.11 -28.04
N ARG A 320 4.02 -28.00 -28.46
CA ARG A 320 3.84 -27.63 -29.87
C ARG A 320 5.13 -27.55 -30.66
N GLN A 321 6.24 -27.05 -30.02
CA GLN A 321 7.54 -27.01 -30.68
C GLN A 321 8.14 -28.40 -30.91
N VAL A 322 7.88 -29.35 -30.02
CA VAL A 322 8.36 -30.72 -30.14
C VAL A 322 7.59 -31.42 -31.28
N ASP A 323 6.25 -31.28 -31.35
CA ASP A 323 5.44 -31.89 -32.43
C ASP A 323 5.78 -31.34 -33.81
N GLY A 324 6.05 -30.02 -33.93
CA GLY A 324 6.46 -29.41 -35.21
C GLY A 324 7.79 -29.96 -35.75
N ARG A 325 8.75 -30.26 -34.86
CA ARG A 325 10.03 -30.84 -35.24
C ARG A 325 9.94 -32.30 -35.66
N ALA A 326 8.99 -33.06 -35.07
CA ALA A 326 8.76 -34.45 -35.45
C ALA A 326 8.09 -34.55 -36.81
N GLY A 327 7.27 -33.60 -37.23
CA GLY A 327 6.68 -33.50 -38.56
C GLY A 327 7.70 -33.25 -39.68
N ASP A 328 8.64 -32.33 -39.47
CA ASP A 328 9.68 -31.96 -40.44
C ASP A 328 10.72 -33.08 -40.68
N SER A 329 10.88 -34.02 -39.76
CA SER A 329 11.83 -35.13 -39.90
C SER A 329 11.24 -36.33 -40.72
N HIS A 330 9.96 -36.32 -41.07
CA HIS A 330 9.32 -37.35 -41.88
C HIS A 330 9.20 -36.95 -43.36
N ASP A 331 9.47 -35.67 -43.70
CA ASP A 331 9.40 -35.17 -45.09
C ASP A 331 10.80 -35.07 -45.77
N THR A 332 11.87 -35.51 -45.08
CA THR A 332 13.22 -35.64 -45.66
C THR A 332 13.67 -37.10 -45.71
#